data_95b4ed8c9463fe35b8d5d82db4281e2c
#
_entry.id   95b4ed8c9463fe35b8d5d82db4281e2c
#
_cell.length_a   1.000
_cell.length_b   1.000
_cell.length_c   1.000
_cell.angle_alpha   90.00
_cell.angle_beta   90.00
_cell.angle_gamma   90.00
#
_symmetry.space_group_name_H-M   'P 1'
#
loop_
_entity.id
_entity.type
_entity.pdbx_description
1 polymer ?
#
loop_
_entity_poly.entity_id
_entity_poly.type
_entity_poly.pdbx_seq_one_letter_code
_entity_poly.pdbx_strand_id
1 'polypeptide(L)'
;HEFSKIIMGGDRGKVLYDKIQDQFGKQVDENNRKLYNENMEDAKPIVYLDMDGVLADFFGGVEFLYGVEHWKQLTNDKTKDLKKEVIDRITGTDFFAVLPKFDTADALIDMVKKFTGGKFSINTSPLRGDHENSAKYKKVWIQNNIETPDNIVVTGRKETYAKDKGTGTPNILIDDRPINIQKWQAAGGYGILYQANRDSLTKVQKGLEDYAKIQRDQ
;
A
#
# COMPACT_ATOMS: atom_id res chain seq x y z
N HIS A 1 46.67 16.74 -15.04
CA HIS A 1 47.09 17.75 -16.03
C HIS A 1 48.39 17.42 -16.76
N GLU A 2 49.32 16.65 -16.18
CA GLU A 2 50.58 16.27 -16.85
C GLU A 2 50.47 15.02 -17.71
N PHE A 3 49.60 14.07 -17.38
CA PHE A 3 49.35 12.87 -18.19
C PHE A 3 48.72 13.17 -19.56
N SER A 4 47.95 14.24 -19.66
CA SER A 4 47.30 14.67 -20.91
C SER A 4 48.31 15.19 -21.96
N LYS A 5 49.51 15.69 -21.55
CA LYS A 5 50.51 16.22 -22.46
C LYS A 5 51.40 15.18 -23.14
N ILE A 6 51.52 13.99 -22.54
CA ILE A 6 52.36 12.91 -23.07
C ILE A 6 51.70 12.12 -24.19
N ILE A 7 50.34 12.06 -24.20
CA ILE A 7 49.56 11.31 -25.20
C ILE A 7 49.14 12.18 -26.40
N MET A 8 49.26 13.53 -26.29
CA MET A 8 48.77 14.48 -27.30
C MET A 8 49.83 14.93 -28.31
N GLY A 9 50.89 14.14 -28.55
CA GLY A 9 51.88 14.41 -29.57
C GLY A 9 51.46 13.96 -30.96
N GLY A 10 50.59 14.71 -31.64
CA GLY A 10 50.21 14.52 -33.03
C GLY A 10 48.77 14.06 -33.26
N ASP A 11 48.28 14.19 -34.50
CA ASP A 11 46.91 13.88 -34.91
C ASP A 11 46.43 12.47 -34.55
N ARG A 12 47.32 11.48 -34.52
CA ARG A 12 47.04 10.12 -34.13
C ARG A 12 46.72 9.97 -32.63
N GLY A 13 47.39 10.73 -31.77
CA GLY A 13 47.14 10.71 -30.32
C GLY A 13 45.75 11.28 -29.96
N LYS A 14 45.37 12.37 -30.64
CA LYS A 14 44.05 12.98 -30.48
C LYS A 14 42.93 12.05 -30.91
N VAL A 15 43.06 11.41 -32.08
CA VAL A 15 42.08 10.43 -32.58
C VAL A 15 41.93 9.22 -31.63
N LEU A 16 43.02 8.77 -31.02
CA LEU A 16 42.97 7.67 -30.07
C LEU A 16 42.31 8.10 -28.75
N TYR A 17 42.62 9.29 -28.26
CA TYR A 17 42.02 9.86 -27.05
C TYR A 17 40.49 10.04 -27.23
N ASP A 18 40.07 10.61 -28.36
CA ASP A 18 38.63 10.82 -28.66
C ASP A 18 37.89 9.50 -28.77
N LYS A 19 38.49 8.46 -29.37
CA LYS A 19 37.91 7.11 -29.41
C LYS A 19 37.81 6.47 -28.05
N ILE A 20 38.81 6.63 -27.19
CA ILE A 20 38.79 6.12 -25.82
C ILE A 20 37.69 6.82 -25.00
N GLN A 21 37.57 8.15 -25.10
CA GLN A 21 36.54 8.92 -24.44
C GLN A 21 35.14 8.54 -24.94
N ASP A 22 34.95 8.35 -26.24
CA ASP A 22 33.65 7.92 -26.81
C ASP A 22 33.27 6.50 -26.36
N GLN A 23 34.24 5.57 -26.33
CA GLN A 23 34.00 4.21 -25.81
C GLN A 23 33.74 4.16 -24.29
N PHE A 24 34.55 4.87 -23.50
CA PHE A 24 34.36 4.95 -22.06
C PHE A 24 33.09 5.70 -21.68
N GLY A 25 32.77 6.78 -22.37
CA GLY A 25 31.54 7.55 -22.18
C GLY A 25 30.30 6.68 -22.46
N LYS A 26 30.28 5.94 -23.56
CA LYS A 26 29.19 5.01 -23.91
C LYS A 26 29.07 3.88 -22.89
N GLN A 27 30.16 3.30 -22.44
CA GLN A 27 30.15 2.21 -21.47
C GLN A 27 29.70 2.66 -20.07
N VAL A 28 30.06 3.87 -19.66
CA VAL A 28 29.59 4.49 -18.40
C VAL A 28 28.10 4.80 -18.50
N ASP A 29 27.62 5.32 -19.65
CA ASP A 29 26.20 5.60 -19.87
C ASP A 29 25.36 4.31 -19.92
N GLU A 30 25.85 3.26 -20.58
CA GLU A 30 25.16 1.96 -20.62
C GLU A 30 25.10 1.30 -19.24
N ASN A 31 26.19 1.35 -18.46
CA ASN A 31 26.23 0.82 -17.11
C ASN A 31 25.33 1.63 -16.16
N ASN A 32 25.33 2.95 -16.25
CA ASN A 32 24.43 3.81 -15.48
C ASN A 32 22.96 3.57 -15.86
N ARG A 33 22.67 3.40 -17.16
CA ARG A 33 21.32 3.08 -17.66
C ARG A 33 20.86 1.69 -17.21
N LYS A 34 21.77 0.71 -17.20
CA LYS A 34 21.50 -0.63 -16.69
C LYS A 34 21.21 -0.62 -15.19
N LEU A 35 22.07 0.03 -14.39
CA LEU A 35 21.87 0.24 -12.95
C LEU A 35 20.58 1.02 -12.65
N TYR A 36 20.25 2.05 -13.45
CA TYR A 36 19.02 2.80 -13.33
C TYR A 36 17.81 1.91 -13.62
N ASN A 37 17.85 1.12 -14.70
CA ASN A 37 16.77 0.20 -15.07
C ASN A 37 16.62 -0.94 -14.05
N GLU A 38 17.71 -1.54 -13.56
CA GLU A 38 17.70 -2.56 -12.51
C GLU A 38 17.08 -1.99 -11.21
N ASN A 39 17.47 -0.77 -10.79
CA ASN A 39 16.88 -0.10 -9.62
C ASN A 39 15.40 0.26 -9.83
N MET A 40 14.98 0.56 -11.06
CA MET A 40 13.57 0.85 -11.38
C MET A 40 12.74 -0.43 -11.52
N GLU A 41 13.30 -1.56 -11.97
CA GLU A 41 12.62 -2.86 -11.94
C GLU A 41 12.39 -3.38 -10.52
N ASP A 42 13.30 -3.07 -9.58
CA ASP A 42 13.15 -3.42 -8.15
C ASP A 42 12.23 -2.45 -7.37
N ALA A 43 11.92 -1.29 -7.92
CA ALA A 43 11.07 -0.28 -7.27
C ALA A 43 9.56 -0.56 -7.44
N LYS A 44 9.13 -1.82 -7.23
CA LYS A 44 7.71 -2.15 -7.19
C LYS A 44 7.03 -1.51 -5.98
N PRO A 45 5.80 -0.97 -6.13
CA PRO A 45 5.08 -0.39 -5.02
C PRO A 45 4.74 -1.46 -3.98
N ILE A 46 4.77 -1.10 -2.71
CA ILE A 46 4.12 -1.89 -1.68
C ILE A 46 2.61 -1.62 -1.77
N VAL A 47 1.81 -2.68 -1.87
CA VAL A 47 0.37 -2.56 -1.81
C VAL A 47 -0.09 -2.89 -0.39
N TYR A 48 -0.72 -1.91 0.24
CA TYR A 48 -1.30 -2.02 1.56
C TYR A 48 -2.82 -2.19 1.46
N LEU A 49 -3.35 -3.19 2.16
CA LEU A 49 -4.78 -3.42 2.35
C LEU A 49 -5.19 -2.94 3.74
N ASP A 50 -6.28 -2.19 3.86
CA ASP A 50 -6.95 -2.05 5.17
C ASP A 50 -7.58 -3.37 5.59
N MET A 51 -7.88 -3.51 6.88
CA MET A 51 -8.57 -4.67 7.40
C MET A 51 -10.09 -4.44 7.42
N ASP A 52 -10.55 -3.45 8.22
CA ASP A 52 -11.97 -3.20 8.45
C ASP A 52 -12.64 -2.65 7.18
N GLY A 53 -13.74 -3.27 6.74
CA GLY A 53 -14.47 -2.85 5.55
C GLY A 53 -13.82 -3.26 4.21
N VAL A 54 -12.61 -3.84 4.24
CA VAL A 54 -11.87 -4.32 3.06
C VAL A 54 -11.69 -5.84 3.09
N LEU A 55 -11.19 -6.39 4.19
CA LEU A 55 -10.96 -7.83 4.39
C LEU A 55 -11.89 -8.41 5.44
N ALA A 56 -12.09 -7.67 6.55
CA ALA A 56 -12.95 -8.04 7.67
C ALA A 56 -14.24 -7.23 7.66
N ASP A 57 -15.37 -7.90 7.86
CA ASP A 57 -16.68 -7.29 7.90
C ASP A 57 -16.98 -6.65 9.28
N PHE A 58 -16.39 -5.46 9.49
CA PHE A 58 -16.63 -4.67 10.68
C PHE A 58 -18.14 -4.34 10.87
N PHE A 59 -18.83 -4.02 9.79
CA PHE A 59 -20.25 -3.65 9.84
C PHE A 59 -21.11 -4.84 10.21
N GLY A 60 -20.90 -6.01 9.58
CA GLY A 60 -21.60 -7.24 9.94
C GLY A 60 -21.30 -7.69 11.38
N GLY A 61 -20.09 -7.48 11.87
CA GLY A 61 -19.74 -7.72 13.27
C GLY A 61 -20.52 -6.82 14.24
N VAL A 62 -20.69 -5.54 13.89
CA VAL A 62 -21.51 -4.59 14.67
C VAL A 62 -23.00 -4.96 14.59
N GLU A 63 -23.52 -5.29 13.42
CA GLU A 63 -24.90 -5.75 13.23
C GLU A 63 -25.22 -6.95 14.11
N PHE A 64 -24.35 -7.95 14.10
CA PHE A 64 -24.47 -9.13 14.95
C PHE A 64 -24.45 -8.76 16.45
N LEU A 65 -23.53 -7.88 16.87
CA LEU A 65 -23.38 -7.48 18.27
C LEU A 65 -24.63 -6.77 18.84
N TYR A 66 -25.33 -6.03 17.98
CA TYR A 66 -26.52 -5.27 18.36
C TYR A 66 -27.83 -5.91 17.96
N GLY A 67 -27.81 -7.04 17.25
CA GLY A 67 -29.01 -7.73 16.76
C GLY A 67 -29.81 -6.88 15.77
N VAL A 68 -29.14 -6.08 14.95
CA VAL A 68 -29.75 -5.24 13.89
C VAL A 68 -29.49 -5.85 12.52
N GLU A 69 -30.40 -5.64 11.57
CA GLU A 69 -30.26 -6.15 10.19
C GLU A 69 -29.29 -5.30 9.34
N HIS A 70 -29.05 -4.06 9.76
CA HIS A 70 -28.17 -3.15 9.04
C HIS A 70 -27.59 -2.08 9.97
N TRP A 71 -26.27 -1.87 9.94
CA TRP A 71 -25.57 -0.90 10.78
C TRP A 71 -26.11 0.54 10.65
N LYS A 72 -26.72 0.92 9.51
CA LYS A 72 -27.40 2.21 9.33
C LYS A 72 -28.58 2.39 10.27
N GLN A 73 -29.18 1.33 10.80
CA GLN A 73 -30.18 1.42 11.84
C GLN A 73 -29.61 2.05 13.13
N LEU A 74 -28.30 1.95 13.30
CA LEU A 74 -27.55 2.55 14.42
C LEU A 74 -27.12 4.00 14.15
N THR A 75 -27.33 4.57 12.95
CA THR A 75 -26.76 5.85 12.52
C THR A 75 -27.77 6.98 12.26
N ASN A 76 -29.00 6.90 12.80
CA ASN A 76 -29.93 8.03 12.71
C ASN A 76 -29.53 9.16 13.71
N ASP A 77 -29.94 10.43 13.47
CA ASP A 77 -29.51 11.62 14.23
C ASP A 77 -29.74 11.55 15.75
N LYS A 78 -30.59 10.64 16.19
CA LYS A 78 -30.78 10.29 17.60
C LYS A 78 -29.64 9.41 18.15
N THR A 79 -28.68 8.98 17.32
CA THR A 79 -27.71 7.91 17.57
C THR A 79 -26.27 8.38 17.72
N LYS A 80 -26.00 9.67 17.92
CA LYS A 80 -24.65 10.11 18.36
C LYS A 80 -24.18 9.34 19.59
N ASP A 81 -25.12 9.01 20.47
CA ASP A 81 -24.87 8.19 21.67
C ASP A 81 -24.63 6.72 21.34
N LEU A 82 -25.30 6.16 20.34
CA LEU A 82 -25.10 4.77 19.90
C LEU A 82 -23.74 4.49 19.30
N LYS A 83 -23.18 5.43 18.54
CA LYS A 83 -21.81 5.27 18.05
C LYS A 83 -20.79 5.19 19.19
N LYS A 84 -20.99 6.01 20.22
CA LYS A 84 -20.20 5.94 21.46
C LYS A 84 -20.41 4.61 22.16
N GLU A 85 -21.67 4.18 22.29
CA GLU A 85 -22.05 2.92 22.92
C GLU A 85 -21.42 1.71 22.18
N VAL A 86 -21.41 1.68 20.84
CA VAL A 86 -20.70 0.66 20.05
C VAL A 86 -19.21 0.65 20.42
N ILE A 87 -18.56 1.82 20.42
CA ILE A 87 -17.15 1.92 20.77
C ILE A 87 -16.89 1.44 22.19
N ASP A 88 -17.68 1.89 23.16
CA ASP A 88 -17.55 1.50 24.56
C ASP A 88 -17.75 -0.02 24.75
N ARG A 89 -18.66 -0.62 24.00
CA ARG A 89 -18.98 -2.07 24.09
C ARG A 89 -17.89 -2.97 23.50
N ILE A 90 -17.17 -2.52 22.48
CA ILE A 90 -16.10 -3.29 21.84
C ILE A 90 -14.70 -2.99 22.44
N THR A 91 -14.58 -1.88 23.20
CA THR A 91 -13.34 -1.49 23.88
C THR A 91 -12.92 -2.54 24.91
N GLY A 92 -11.64 -2.93 24.89
CA GLY A 92 -11.08 -3.93 25.80
C GLY A 92 -11.50 -5.38 25.53
N THR A 93 -12.26 -5.63 24.46
CA THR A 93 -12.74 -6.96 24.10
C THR A 93 -11.91 -7.57 22.95
N ASP A 94 -12.18 -8.82 22.62
CA ASP A 94 -11.62 -9.54 21.48
C ASP A 94 -12.41 -9.35 20.16
N PHE A 95 -13.28 -8.36 20.11
CA PHE A 95 -14.19 -8.09 18.99
C PHE A 95 -13.51 -8.17 17.62
N PHE A 96 -12.31 -7.57 17.49
CA PHE A 96 -11.59 -7.59 16.22
C PHE A 96 -11.07 -8.97 15.82
N ALA A 97 -10.89 -9.91 16.76
CA ALA A 97 -10.42 -11.25 16.46
C ALA A 97 -11.52 -12.16 15.86
N VAL A 98 -12.79 -11.82 16.09
CA VAL A 98 -13.94 -12.65 15.72
C VAL A 98 -14.76 -12.07 14.57
N LEU A 99 -14.32 -11.00 13.94
CA LEU A 99 -14.99 -10.40 12.80
C LEU A 99 -15.13 -11.42 11.65
N PRO A 100 -16.28 -11.46 10.96
CA PRO A 100 -16.40 -12.22 9.72
C PRO A 100 -15.40 -11.75 8.66
N LYS A 101 -14.87 -12.69 7.87
CA LYS A 101 -14.09 -12.38 6.66
C LYS A 101 -15.05 -12.13 5.50
N PHE A 102 -14.80 -11.11 4.67
CA PHE A 102 -15.54 -10.95 3.43
C PHE A 102 -15.23 -12.07 2.44
N ASP A 103 -16.23 -12.56 1.73
CA ASP A 103 -16.07 -13.59 0.69
C ASP A 103 -15.10 -13.16 -0.42
N THR A 104 -14.97 -11.85 -0.64
CA THR A 104 -14.06 -11.27 -1.64
C THR A 104 -12.62 -11.12 -1.17
N ALA A 105 -12.32 -11.35 0.12
CA ALA A 105 -11.01 -11.05 0.70
C ALA A 105 -9.87 -11.83 0.06
N ASP A 106 -10.04 -13.15 -0.11
CA ASP A 106 -9.00 -14.00 -0.71
C ASP A 106 -8.76 -13.62 -2.19
N ALA A 107 -9.83 -13.38 -2.95
CA ALA A 107 -9.71 -12.95 -4.34
C ALA A 107 -9.05 -11.56 -4.48
N LEU A 108 -9.28 -10.65 -3.52
CA LEU A 108 -8.59 -9.36 -3.46
C LEU A 108 -7.10 -9.54 -3.21
N ILE A 109 -6.72 -10.38 -2.25
CA ILE A 109 -5.33 -10.70 -1.93
C ILE A 109 -4.63 -11.31 -3.16
N ASP A 110 -5.26 -12.29 -3.81
CA ASP A 110 -4.73 -12.92 -5.03
C ASP A 110 -4.50 -11.90 -6.16
N MET A 111 -5.43 -10.96 -6.35
CA MET A 111 -5.31 -9.88 -7.33
C MET A 111 -4.11 -8.99 -7.02
N VAL A 112 -3.93 -8.60 -5.76
CA VAL A 112 -2.77 -7.80 -5.32
C VAL A 112 -1.47 -8.57 -5.51
N LYS A 113 -1.42 -9.85 -5.15
CA LYS A 113 -0.24 -10.70 -5.34
C LYS A 113 0.14 -10.87 -6.81
N LYS A 114 -0.83 -11.03 -7.70
CA LYS A 114 -0.57 -11.04 -9.15
C LYS A 114 0.05 -9.74 -9.62
N PHE A 115 -0.40 -8.61 -9.11
CA PHE A 115 0.12 -7.30 -9.48
C PHE A 115 1.55 -7.06 -8.96
N THR A 116 1.84 -7.47 -7.72
CA THR A 116 3.12 -7.20 -7.04
C THR A 116 4.19 -8.29 -7.27
N GLY A 117 3.83 -9.43 -7.85
CA GLY A 117 4.71 -10.58 -7.96
C GLY A 117 4.76 -11.43 -6.69
N GLY A 118 3.65 -11.56 -5.99
CA GLY A 118 3.45 -12.45 -4.85
C GLY A 118 3.42 -11.79 -3.48
N LYS A 119 3.47 -10.45 -3.39
CA LYS A 119 3.56 -9.71 -2.13
C LYS A 119 2.30 -8.91 -1.83
N PHE A 120 1.95 -8.78 -0.55
CA PHE A 120 0.95 -7.84 -0.05
C PHE A 120 1.24 -7.46 1.40
N SER A 121 0.74 -6.33 1.84
CA SER A 121 0.92 -5.83 3.21
C SER A 121 -0.41 -5.34 3.78
N ILE A 122 -0.50 -5.31 5.10
CA ILE A 122 -1.65 -4.76 5.82
C ILE A 122 -1.28 -3.41 6.42
N ASN A 123 -2.18 -2.42 6.28
CA ASN A 123 -2.07 -1.14 6.97
C ASN A 123 -3.44 -0.75 7.52
N THR A 124 -3.68 -1.07 8.79
CA THR A 124 -4.95 -0.85 9.47
C THR A 124 -4.81 0.11 10.64
N SER A 125 -5.93 0.75 11.04
CA SER A 125 -5.94 1.67 12.18
C SER A 125 -6.41 0.96 13.44
N PRO A 126 -5.78 1.21 14.60
CA PRO A 126 -6.32 0.72 15.87
C PRO A 126 -7.57 1.50 16.26
N LEU A 127 -8.39 0.95 17.11
CA LEU A 127 -9.54 1.64 17.69
C LEU A 127 -9.06 2.82 18.54
N ARG A 128 -9.66 3.98 18.34
CA ARG A 128 -9.33 5.17 19.14
C ARG A 128 -9.72 4.93 20.61
N GLY A 129 -8.77 5.12 21.51
CA GLY A 129 -8.95 4.88 22.96
C GLY A 129 -8.66 3.44 23.40
N ASP A 130 -8.42 2.52 22.45
CA ASP A 130 -8.12 1.11 22.73
C ASP A 130 -7.01 0.57 21.79
N HIS A 131 -5.92 1.34 21.70
CA HIS A 131 -4.91 1.10 20.66
C HIS A 131 -4.22 -0.26 20.79
N GLU A 132 -3.75 -0.61 21.98
CA GLU A 132 -2.98 -1.84 22.20
C GLU A 132 -3.84 -3.09 22.06
N ASN A 133 -5.01 -3.09 22.71
CA ASN A 133 -5.92 -4.22 22.69
C ASN A 133 -6.47 -4.47 21.27
N SER A 134 -7.00 -3.42 20.62
CA SER A 134 -7.51 -3.56 19.24
C SER A 134 -6.41 -3.95 18.25
N ALA A 135 -5.20 -3.42 18.39
CA ALA A 135 -4.06 -3.81 17.55
C ALA A 135 -3.69 -5.28 17.73
N LYS A 136 -3.70 -5.78 18.98
CA LYS A 136 -3.48 -7.21 19.30
C LYS A 136 -4.49 -8.09 18.57
N TYR A 137 -5.77 -7.81 18.72
CA TYR A 137 -6.82 -8.67 18.18
C TYR A 137 -6.98 -8.54 16.65
N LYS A 138 -6.65 -7.40 16.06
CA LYS A 138 -6.52 -7.29 14.59
C LYS A 138 -5.40 -8.19 14.04
N LYS A 139 -4.24 -8.26 14.72
CA LYS A 139 -3.17 -9.17 14.33
C LYS A 139 -3.60 -10.64 14.48
N VAL A 140 -4.33 -10.99 15.55
CA VAL A 140 -4.90 -12.34 15.71
C VAL A 140 -5.85 -12.66 14.57
N TRP A 141 -6.74 -11.73 14.20
CA TRP A 141 -7.63 -11.94 13.06
C TRP A 141 -6.88 -12.19 11.76
N ILE A 142 -5.87 -11.37 11.45
CA ILE A 142 -5.04 -11.50 10.26
C ILE A 142 -4.38 -12.89 10.21
N GLN A 143 -3.79 -13.33 11.33
CA GLN A 143 -3.11 -14.63 11.42
C GLN A 143 -4.07 -15.83 11.21
N ASN A 144 -5.32 -15.69 11.63
CA ASN A 144 -6.28 -16.80 11.61
C ASN A 144 -7.12 -16.85 10.31
N ASN A 145 -7.25 -15.75 9.59
CA ASN A 145 -8.24 -15.64 8.51
C ASN A 145 -7.65 -15.47 7.11
N ILE A 146 -6.42 -14.99 7.01
CA ILE A 146 -5.77 -14.76 5.71
C ILE A 146 -4.36 -15.35 5.70
N GLU A 147 -3.80 -15.51 4.51
CA GLU A 147 -2.39 -15.89 4.38
C GLU A 147 -1.46 -14.81 4.97
N THR A 148 -0.24 -15.20 5.31
CA THR A 148 0.73 -14.32 5.98
C THR A 148 1.12 -13.15 5.06
N PRO A 149 0.82 -11.89 5.42
CA PRO A 149 1.29 -10.73 4.68
C PRO A 149 2.79 -10.48 4.89
N ASP A 150 3.45 -9.81 3.95
CA ASP A 150 4.87 -9.43 4.08
C ASP A 150 5.09 -8.45 5.24
N ASN A 151 4.09 -7.60 5.53
CA ASN A 151 4.16 -6.66 6.64
C ASN A 151 2.78 -6.36 7.22
N ILE A 152 2.70 -6.16 8.54
CA ILE A 152 1.50 -5.75 9.26
C ILE A 152 1.79 -4.45 10.00
N VAL A 153 1.16 -3.37 9.53
CA VAL A 153 1.21 -2.04 10.15
C VAL A 153 -0.12 -1.76 10.82
N VAL A 154 -0.10 -1.48 12.13
CA VAL A 154 -1.27 -0.99 12.86
C VAL A 154 -0.97 0.42 13.34
N THR A 155 -1.58 1.42 12.70
CA THR A 155 -1.27 2.84 12.95
C THR A 155 -2.46 3.76 12.68
N GLY A 156 -2.57 4.84 13.47
CA GLY A 156 -3.51 5.93 13.18
C GLY A 156 -3.01 6.92 12.11
N ARG A 157 -1.77 6.72 11.60
CA ARG A 157 -1.12 7.59 10.62
C ARG A 157 -0.67 6.79 9.41
N LYS A 158 -1.64 6.20 8.69
CA LYS A 158 -1.40 5.35 7.50
C LYS A 158 -0.55 6.06 6.46
N GLU A 159 -0.75 7.35 6.27
CA GLU A 159 -0.09 8.21 5.30
C GLU A 159 1.44 8.26 5.42
N THR A 160 2.01 7.88 6.57
CA THR A 160 3.46 7.80 6.75
C THR A 160 4.12 6.68 5.94
N TYR A 161 3.31 5.79 5.36
CA TYR A 161 3.75 4.68 4.50
C TYR A 161 3.40 4.91 3.03
N ALA A 162 2.95 6.12 2.66
CA ALA A 162 2.49 6.45 1.32
C ALA A 162 3.58 6.36 0.25
N LYS A 163 4.85 6.48 0.64
CA LYS A 163 6.01 6.31 -0.24
C LYS A 163 7.01 5.33 0.35
N ASP A 164 7.68 4.60 -0.51
CA ASP A 164 8.88 3.89 -0.14
C ASP A 164 9.97 4.88 0.29
N LYS A 165 10.61 4.63 1.44
CA LYS A 165 11.57 5.57 2.02
C LYS A 165 12.93 5.57 1.30
N GLY A 166 13.28 4.48 0.64
CA GLY A 166 14.54 4.32 -0.07
C GLY A 166 14.48 4.86 -1.50
N THR A 167 13.40 4.52 -2.22
CA THR A 167 13.24 4.83 -3.65
C THR A 167 12.36 6.05 -3.91
N GLY A 168 11.51 6.46 -2.95
CA GLY A 168 10.49 7.48 -3.14
C GLY A 168 9.28 7.02 -3.95
N THR A 169 9.24 5.75 -4.37
CA THR A 169 8.15 5.15 -5.14
C THR A 169 6.81 5.29 -4.40
N PRO A 170 5.75 5.79 -5.05
CA PRO A 170 4.43 5.85 -4.47
C PRO A 170 3.90 4.45 -4.14
N ASN A 171 3.59 4.17 -2.88
CA ASN A 171 2.91 2.96 -2.47
C ASN A 171 1.41 3.06 -2.71
N ILE A 172 0.73 1.91 -2.77
CA ILE A 172 -0.72 1.83 -3.00
C ILE A 172 -1.42 1.51 -1.68
N LEU A 173 -2.51 2.22 -1.38
CA LEU A 173 -3.43 1.89 -0.28
C LEU A 173 -4.81 1.56 -0.85
N ILE A 174 -5.37 0.41 -0.44
CA ILE A 174 -6.75 0.01 -0.68
C ILE A 174 -7.49 0.11 0.67
N ASP A 175 -8.45 1.04 0.77
CA ASP A 175 -9.09 1.41 2.03
C ASP A 175 -10.54 1.84 1.77
N ASP A 176 -11.46 1.55 2.70
CA ASP A 176 -12.88 1.88 2.59
C ASP A 176 -13.20 3.33 2.96
N ARG A 177 -12.26 4.04 3.61
CA ARG A 177 -12.48 5.39 4.13
C ARG A 177 -11.89 6.47 3.23
N PRO A 178 -12.74 7.36 2.67
CA PRO A 178 -12.28 8.44 1.80
C PRO A 178 -11.20 9.33 2.44
N ILE A 179 -11.30 9.57 3.75
CA ILE A 179 -10.32 10.41 4.46
C ILE A 179 -8.93 9.78 4.51
N ASN A 180 -8.83 8.45 4.61
CA ASN A 180 -7.55 7.74 4.58
C ASN A 180 -6.93 7.84 3.19
N ILE A 181 -7.74 7.64 2.15
CA ILE A 181 -7.32 7.79 0.74
C ILE A 181 -6.82 9.22 0.46
N GLN A 182 -7.56 10.24 0.90
CA GLN A 182 -7.15 11.65 0.73
C GLN A 182 -5.81 11.95 1.40
N LYS A 183 -5.61 11.52 2.65
CA LYS A 183 -4.35 11.71 3.38
C LYS A 183 -3.19 10.96 2.73
N TRP A 184 -3.44 9.74 2.26
CA TRP A 184 -2.45 8.92 1.56
C TRP A 184 -1.98 9.58 0.27
N GLN A 185 -2.93 10.07 -0.54
CA GLN A 185 -2.63 10.80 -1.77
C GLN A 185 -1.91 12.12 -1.51
N ALA A 186 -2.32 12.88 -0.49
CA ALA A 186 -1.64 14.10 -0.08
C ALA A 186 -0.18 13.86 0.36
N ALA A 187 0.13 12.66 0.88
CA ALA A 187 1.48 12.24 1.21
C ALA A 187 2.26 11.64 0.02
N GLY A 188 1.67 11.66 -1.18
CA GLY A 188 2.28 11.25 -2.45
C GLY A 188 2.18 9.76 -2.76
N GLY A 189 1.30 9.02 -2.09
CA GLY A 189 0.94 7.65 -2.43
C GLY A 189 -0.20 7.58 -3.43
N TYR A 190 -0.54 6.38 -3.89
CA TYR A 190 -1.68 6.10 -4.75
C TYR A 190 -2.80 5.42 -3.94
N GLY A 191 -3.99 5.99 -3.93
CA GLY A 191 -5.11 5.51 -3.13
C GLY A 191 -6.23 4.90 -3.98
N ILE A 192 -6.72 3.73 -3.59
CA ILE A 192 -7.88 3.06 -4.18
C ILE A 192 -8.97 2.96 -3.12
N LEU A 193 -10.06 3.73 -3.30
CA LEU A 193 -11.21 3.66 -2.41
C LEU A 193 -12.03 2.41 -2.72
N TYR A 194 -12.11 1.48 -1.79
CA TYR A 194 -12.83 0.21 -1.95
C TYR A 194 -13.48 -0.21 -0.65
N GLN A 195 -14.77 -0.54 -0.70
CA GLN A 195 -15.56 -1.06 0.40
C GLN A 195 -16.19 -2.40 0.00
N ALA A 196 -15.77 -3.51 0.63
CA ALA A 196 -16.05 -4.87 0.17
C ALA A 196 -17.53 -5.25 0.12
N ASN A 197 -18.37 -4.71 1.03
CA ASN A 197 -19.83 -4.97 1.05
C ASN A 197 -20.61 -4.12 0.02
N ARG A 198 -19.95 -3.29 -0.79
CA ARG A 198 -20.61 -2.39 -1.73
C ARG A 198 -19.97 -2.38 -3.11
N ASP A 199 -18.66 -2.42 -3.17
CA ASP A 199 -17.90 -2.23 -4.40
C ASP A 199 -17.49 -3.59 -5.01
N SER A 200 -17.44 -3.66 -6.34
CA SER A 200 -16.88 -4.82 -7.04
C SER A 200 -15.35 -4.78 -7.06
N LEU A 201 -14.71 -5.95 -7.08
CA LEU A 201 -13.26 -6.09 -7.26
C LEU A 201 -12.74 -5.47 -8.57
N THR A 202 -13.58 -5.31 -9.58
CA THR A 202 -13.22 -4.59 -10.82
C THR A 202 -12.77 -3.16 -10.56
N LYS A 203 -13.24 -2.53 -9.49
CA LYS A 203 -12.78 -1.20 -9.06
C LYS A 203 -11.33 -1.20 -8.61
N VAL A 204 -10.93 -2.24 -7.88
CA VAL A 204 -9.53 -2.42 -7.46
C VAL A 204 -8.66 -2.76 -8.66
N GLN A 205 -9.10 -3.70 -9.50
CA GLN A 205 -8.40 -4.08 -10.73
C GLN A 205 -8.08 -2.85 -11.58
N LYS A 206 -9.10 -2.03 -11.86
CA LYS A 206 -8.92 -0.79 -12.61
C LYS A 206 -7.93 0.17 -11.93
N GLY A 207 -8.02 0.34 -10.60
CA GLY A 207 -7.08 1.20 -9.87
C GLY A 207 -5.63 0.73 -9.98
N LEU A 208 -5.37 -0.59 -9.93
CA LEU A 208 -4.04 -1.16 -10.11
C LEU A 208 -3.53 -0.98 -11.56
N GLU A 209 -4.40 -1.16 -12.56
CA GLU A 209 -4.09 -0.91 -13.97
C GLU A 209 -3.75 0.56 -14.24
N ASP A 210 -4.55 1.49 -13.67
CA ASP A 210 -4.32 2.93 -13.80
C ASP A 210 -2.98 3.34 -13.14
N TYR A 211 -2.64 2.79 -11.97
CA TYR A 211 -1.33 2.97 -11.36
C TYR A 211 -0.20 2.52 -12.28
N ALA A 212 -0.27 1.29 -12.80
CA ALA A 212 0.75 0.74 -13.69
C ALA A 212 0.93 1.57 -14.97
N LYS A 213 -0.15 2.20 -15.47
CA LYS A 213 -0.09 3.10 -16.61
C LYS A 213 0.65 4.39 -16.26
N ILE A 214 0.30 5.02 -15.13
CA ILE A 214 0.97 6.25 -14.65
C ILE A 214 2.48 6.04 -14.50
N GLN A 215 2.90 4.88 -13.97
CA GLN A 215 4.33 4.59 -13.78
C GLN A 215 5.09 4.36 -15.10
N ARG A 216 4.41 3.91 -16.14
CA ARG A 216 5.02 3.73 -17.49
C ARG A 216 5.16 5.04 -18.25
N ASP A 217 4.32 6.01 -17.95
CA ASP A 217 4.27 7.30 -18.65
C ASP A 217 5.22 8.35 -18.00
N GLN A 218 5.90 8.00 -16.89
CA GLN A 218 6.93 8.82 -16.21
C GLN A 218 8.34 8.43 -16.66
#